data_7b77fdf1fd4f5014fd73336e25125e97
#
_entry.id   7b77fdf1fd4f5014fd73336e25125e97
#
_cell.length_a   1.000
_cell.length_b   1.000
_cell.length_c   1.000
_cell.angle_alpha   90.00
_cell.angle_beta   90.00
_cell.angle_gamma   90.00
#
_symmetry.space_group_name_H-M   'P 1'
#
loop_
_entity.id
_entity.type
_entity.pdbx_description
1 polymer ?
#
loop_
_entity_poly.entity_id
_entity_poly.type
_entity_poly.pdbx_seq_one_letter_code
_entity_poly.pdbx_strand_id
1 'polypeptide(L)'
;AKERFSPYDHSCLYINTNNFYVQNVGITEFAGEFYHSGGKVLLIDQVFKQPDWSAQLRECYDRYPGLKIVFTGSPVMRLKEENPELNGIVKSYNLRGFSFREFLNLSTGLQLRSYTLDKIISNHQQIATEIINKVNPREYFQAYLHHGFYPFFLDKVNYSENLLKNMNMMIEVDILLVKQIELKYLAKIKQLFYMLTTSGSSVPNVSQLAQELGMSRATVMHYIKYLEEARLVNMIYGKGDEFPKKPARVLLHNSNLMYSFYPRCFDEHDVLETFFCNTLWKDHKVNKHGNLCSFLIDEQVEFKIAEHSTKLKSKAKALYAVNQCDIGEGNQIPLWLFGFLY
;
A
#
# COMPACT_ATOMS: atom_id res chain seq x y z
N ALA A 1 8.59 -12.37 -12.77
CA ALA A 1 8.29 -12.95 -14.09
C ALA A 1 9.57 -13.08 -14.94
N LYS A 2 10.39 -12.02 -15.03
CA LYS A 2 11.65 -12.04 -15.82
C LYS A 2 12.58 -13.19 -15.42
N GLU A 3 12.74 -13.50 -14.14
CA GLU A 3 13.62 -14.57 -13.62
C GLU A 3 13.20 -15.97 -14.04
N ARG A 4 11.93 -16.14 -14.43
CA ARG A 4 11.39 -17.43 -14.86
C ARG A 4 11.80 -17.82 -16.29
N PHE A 5 12.18 -16.84 -17.09
CA PHE A 5 12.50 -17.02 -18.51
C PHE A 5 13.97 -16.72 -18.76
N SER A 6 14.61 -17.61 -19.51
CA SER A 6 15.98 -17.36 -19.96
C SER A 6 16.03 -16.10 -20.85
N PRO A 7 17.09 -15.28 -20.77
CA PRO A 7 17.31 -14.18 -21.73
C PRO A 7 17.35 -14.63 -23.20
N TYR A 8 17.59 -15.92 -23.44
CA TYR A 8 17.62 -16.53 -24.77
C TYR A 8 16.29 -17.19 -25.17
N ASP A 9 15.25 -17.09 -24.33
CA ASP A 9 13.92 -17.62 -24.64
C ASP A 9 13.15 -16.58 -25.45
N HIS A 10 13.24 -16.69 -26.77
CA HIS A 10 12.52 -15.83 -27.73
C HIS A 10 10.99 -15.97 -27.64
N SER A 11 10.46 -16.92 -26.89
CA SER A 11 9.01 -17.07 -26.67
C SER A 11 8.46 -16.10 -25.61
N CYS A 12 9.33 -15.43 -24.83
CA CYS A 12 8.95 -14.45 -23.82
C CYS A 12 9.62 -13.10 -24.07
N LEU A 13 8.83 -12.02 -24.08
CA LEU A 13 9.32 -10.68 -24.26
C LEU A 13 8.83 -9.76 -23.15
N TYR A 14 9.73 -8.92 -22.63
CA TYR A 14 9.41 -7.81 -21.73
C TYR A 14 9.51 -6.49 -22.46
N ILE A 15 8.48 -5.68 -22.34
CA ILE A 15 8.44 -4.31 -22.85
C ILE A 15 7.99 -3.34 -21.76
N ASN A 16 8.48 -2.11 -21.83
CA ASN A 16 7.94 -0.98 -21.08
C ASN A 16 7.24 -0.05 -22.05
N THR A 17 6.03 0.42 -21.70
CA THR A 17 5.25 1.30 -22.58
C THR A 17 5.88 2.67 -22.81
N ASN A 18 6.94 3.04 -22.07
CA ASN A 18 7.77 4.22 -22.40
C ASN A 18 8.65 4.02 -23.64
N ASN A 19 8.74 2.81 -24.22
CA ASN A 19 9.46 2.57 -25.44
C ASN A 19 8.78 3.31 -26.62
N PHE A 20 9.52 4.13 -27.34
CA PHE A 20 8.99 4.96 -28.43
C PHE A 20 8.33 4.14 -29.55
N TYR A 21 8.85 2.95 -29.84
CA TYR A 21 8.23 2.08 -30.83
C TYR A 21 6.84 1.64 -30.39
N VAL A 22 6.72 1.14 -29.15
CA VAL A 22 5.44 0.70 -28.57
C VAL A 22 4.45 1.87 -28.47
N GLN A 23 4.92 3.06 -28.08
CA GLN A 23 4.07 4.25 -28.05
C GLN A 23 3.50 4.63 -29.40
N ASN A 24 4.29 4.42 -30.46
CA ASN A 24 3.89 4.79 -31.82
C ASN A 24 2.97 3.75 -32.48
N VAL A 25 3.26 2.45 -32.33
CA VAL A 25 2.47 1.38 -32.99
C VAL A 25 1.31 0.89 -32.13
N GLY A 26 1.37 1.06 -30.81
CA GLY A 26 0.38 0.57 -29.85
C GLY A 26 0.62 -0.88 -29.40
N ILE A 27 -0.10 -1.26 -28.33
CA ILE A 27 0.05 -2.60 -27.72
C ILE A 27 -0.46 -3.69 -28.65
N THR A 28 -1.59 -3.46 -29.33
CA THR A 28 -2.22 -4.48 -30.20
C THR A 28 -1.31 -4.87 -31.37
N GLU A 29 -0.79 -3.87 -32.09
CA GLU A 29 0.08 -4.11 -33.25
C GLU A 29 1.38 -4.78 -32.80
N PHE A 30 2.02 -4.25 -31.76
CA PHE A 30 3.24 -4.84 -31.19
C PHE A 30 3.04 -6.29 -30.75
N ALA A 31 1.92 -6.58 -30.07
CA ALA A 31 1.58 -7.94 -29.65
C ALA A 31 1.38 -8.89 -30.84
N GLY A 32 0.81 -8.36 -31.93
CA GLY A 32 0.63 -9.10 -33.18
C GLY A 32 1.96 -9.46 -33.82
N GLU A 33 2.88 -8.52 -33.97
CA GLU A 33 4.23 -8.76 -34.51
C GLU A 33 4.95 -9.84 -33.67
N PHE A 34 4.89 -9.75 -32.37
CA PHE A 34 5.50 -10.72 -31.46
C PHE A 34 4.83 -12.10 -31.57
N TYR A 35 3.49 -12.16 -31.62
CA TYR A 35 2.73 -13.40 -31.74
C TYR A 35 3.06 -14.14 -33.05
N HIS A 36 3.07 -13.43 -34.17
CA HIS A 36 3.40 -14.01 -35.50
C HIS A 36 4.85 -14.46 -35.62
N SER A 37 5.75 -13.87 -34.80
CA SER A 37 7.15 -14.31 -34.67
C SER A 37 7.33 -15.52 -33.74
N GLY A 38 6.24 -16.15 -33.26
CA GLY A 38 6.28 -17.32 -32.37
C GLY A 38 6.30 -17.00 -30.89
N GLY A 39 6.06 -15.74 -30.52
CA GLY A 39 5.96 -15.30 -29.12
C GLY A 39 4.79 -15.93 -28.38
N LYS A 40 4.98 -16.25 -27.10
CA LYS A 40 3.98 -16.92 -26.24
C LYS A 40 3.64 -16.13 -24.98
N VAL A 41 4.58 -15.35 -24.45
CA VAL A 41 4.41 -14.60 -23.21
C VAL A 41 4.90 -13.17 -23.38
N LEU A 42 4.00 -12.21 -23.24
CA LEU A 42 4.32 -10.79 -23.32
C LEU A 42 4.18 -10.16 -21.93
N LEU A 43 5.26 -9.57 -21.42
CA LEU A 43 5.31 -8.86 -20.15
C LEU A 43 5.32 -7.36 -20.45
N ILE A 44 4.22 -6.66 -20.13
CA ILE A 44 4.03 -5.23 -20.41
C ILE A 44 4.10 -4.44 -19.12
N ASP A 45 5.03 -3.52 -19.03
CA ASP A 45 5.21 -2.67 -17.85
C ASP A 45 4.61 -1.29 -18.06
N GLN A 46 3.89 -0.78 -17.03
CA GLN A 46 3.27 0.54 -16.98
C GLN A 46 2.23 0.80 -18.08
N VAL A 47 1.32 -0.14 -18.33
CA VAL A 47 0.32 -0.06 -19.42
C VAL A 47 -0.46 1.25 -19.48
N PHE A 48 -0.74 1.87 -18.32
CA PHE A 48 -1.54 3.11 -18.20
C PHE A 48 -0.94 4.33 -18.92
N LYS A 49 0.31 4.24 -19.37
CA LYS A 49 0.96 5.30 -20.16
C LYS A 49 0.62 5.23 -21.64
N GLN A 50 0.06 4.11 -22.09
CA GLN A 50 -0.43 3.98 -23.45
C GLN A 50 -1.89 4.42 -23.54
N PRO A 51 -2.28 5.30 -24.46
CA PRO A 51 -3.68 5.62 -24.70
C PRO A 51 -4.50 4.36 -25.03
N ASP A 52 -5.75 4.31 -24.56
CA ASP A 52 -6.68 3.21 -24.83
C ASP A 52 -6.14 1.80 -24.52
N TRP A 53 -5.18 1.71 -23.60
CA TRP A 53 -4.45 0.48 -23.25
C TRP A 53 -5.38 -0.70 -22.91
N SER A 54 -6.50 -0.43 -22.25
CA SER A 54 -7.45 -1.47 -21.82
C SER A 54 -8.21 -2.07 -22.99
N ALA A 55 -8.65 -1.22 -23.93
CA ALA A 55 -9.25 -1.66 -25.20
C ALA A 55 -8.25 -2.44 -26.04
N GLN A 56 -6.98 -1.99 -26.12
CA GLN A 56 -5.92 -2.69 -26.83
C GLN A 56 -5.62 -4.07 -26.21
N LEU A 57 -5.61 -4.19 -24.87
CA LEU A 57 -5.46 -5.48 -24.21
C LEU A 57 -6.64 -6.42 -24.48
N ARG A 58 -7.86 -5.90 -24.52
CA ARG A 58 -9.03 -6.67 -24.92
C ARG A 58 -8.89 -7.18 -26.34
N GLU A 59 -8.49 -6.33 -27.27
CA GLU A 59 -8.27 -6.70 -28.66
C GLU A 59 -7.16 -7.76 -28.81
N CYS A 60 -6.07 -7.66 -28.04
CA CYS A 60 -5.03 -8.69 -27.99
C CYS A 60 -5.60 -10.05 -27.54
N TYR A 61 -6.45 -10.06 -26.52
CA TYR A 61 -7.09 -11.28 -26.03
C TYR A 61 -7.96 -11.95 -27.10
N ASP A 62 -8.71 -11.15 -27.86
CA ASP A 62 -9.63 -11.65 -28.87
C ASP A 62 -8.88 -12.11 -30.17
N ARG A 63 -7.81 -11.40 -30.57
CA ARG A 63 -7.08 -11.65 -31.83
C ARG A 63 -5.97 -12.68 -31.70
N TYR A 64 -5.32 -12.81 -30.56
CA TYR A 64 -4.11 -13.65 -30.41
C TYR A 64 -4.33 -14.76 -29.39
N PRO A 65 -5.11 -15.82 -29.73
CA PRO A 65 -5.43 -16.90 -28.82
C PRO A 65 -4.15 -17.67 -28.44
N GLY A 66 -3.96 -17.86 -27.13
CA GLY A 66 -2.76 -18.52 -26.59
C GLY A 66 -1.60 -17.58 -26.24
N LEU A 67 -1.62 -16.32 -26.65
CA LEU A 67 -0.68 -15.31 -26.15
C LEU A 67 -1.03 -14.99 -24.68
N LYS A 68 -0.09 -15.24 -23.77
CA LYS A 68 -0.23 -14.88 -22.36
C LYS A 68 0.32 -13.48 -22.13
N ILE A 69 -0.52 -12.57 -21.68
CA ILE A 69 -0.11 -11.21 -21.37
C ILE A 69 -0.10 -11.02 -19.85
N VAL A 70 1.03 -10.56 -19.31
CA VAL A 70 1.15 -10.10 -17.93
C VAL A 70 1.50 -8.63 -17.96
N PHE A 71 0.70 -7.80 -17.35
CA PHE A 71 0.94 -6.36 -17.37
C PHE A 71 0.97 -5.76 -15.97
N THR A 72 1.67 -4.65 -15.83
CA THR A 72 1.67 -3.84 -14.61
C THR A 72 0.96 -2.51 -14.84
N GLY A 73 0.32 -2.04 -13.79
CA GLY A 73 -0.33 -0.73 -13.74
C GLY A 73 0.11 0.06 -12.51
N SER A 74 -0.46 1.25 -12.36
CA SER A 74 -0.32 2.07 -11.17
C SER A 74 -1.30 1.66 -10.07
N PRO A 75 -0.98 1.83 -8.78
CA PRO A 75 -1.95 1.69 -7.69
C PRO A 75 -3.17 2.61 -7.85
N VAL A 76 -3.02 3.77 -8.50
CA VAL A 76 -4.08 4.75 -8.75
C VAL A 76 -5.17 4.21 -9.69
N MET A 77 -4.84 3.20 -10.49
CA MET A 77 -5.78 2.58 -11.42
C MET A 77 -6.81 1.73 -10.69
N ARG A 78 -8.09 1.98 -10.94
CA ARG A 78 -9.20 1.12 -10.54
C ARG A 78 -9.48 0.14 -11.68
N LEU A 79 -8.63 -0.90 -11.76
CA LEU A 79 -8.49 -1.75 -12.94
C LEU A 79 -9.83 -2.31 -13.46
N LYS A 80 -10.70 -2.78 -12.58
CA LYS A 80 -11.97 -3.39 -12.99
C LYS A 80 -13.12 -2.40 -13.06
N GLU A 81 -13.13 -1.40 -12.19
CA GLU A 81 -14.20 -0.43 -12.10
C GLU A 81 -14.16 0.59 -13.24
N GLU A 82 -12.95 0.98 -13.66
CA GLU A 82 -12.74 2.00 -14.69
C GLU A 82 -12.52 1.38 -16.09
N ASN A 83 -12.37 0.04 -16.21
CA ASN A 83 -12.09 -0.67 -17.46
C ASN A 83 -12.97 -1.92 -17.61
N PRO A 84 -14.28 -1.74 -17.88
CA PRO A 84 -15.24 -2.85 -17.94
C PRO A 84 -14.93 -3.85 -19.06
N GLU A 85 -14.25 -3.45 -20.14
CA GLU A 85 -13.82 -4.31 -21.24
C GLU A 85 -12.86 -5.42 -20.81
N LEU A 86 -12.17 -5.25 -19.69
CA LEU A 86 -11.26 -6.26 -19.14
C LEU A 86 -11.97 -7.27 -18.20
N ASN A 87 -13.26 -7.08 -17.95
CA ASN A 87 -14.01 -8.00 -17.09
C ASN A 87 -14.08 -9.40 -17.70
N GLY A 88 -13.85 -10.40 -16.86
CA GLY A 88 -13.88 -11.82 -17.25
C GLY A 88 -12.61 -12.34 -17.91
N ILE A 89 -11.70 -11.47 -18.38
CA ILE A 89 -10.46 -11.89 -19.06
C ILE A 89 -9.19 -11.62 -18.25
N VAL A 90 -9.26 -10.76 -17.23
CA VAL A 90 -8.09 -10.38 -16.42
C VAL A 90 -8.21 -10.88 -14.99
N LYS A 91 -7.13 -11.48 -14.49
CA LYS A 91 -6.92 -11.79 -13.08
C LYS A 91 -6.00 -10.73 -12.48
N SER A 92 -6.54 -9.92 -11.56
CA SER A 92 -5.81 -8.86 -10.89
C SER A 92 -5.12 -9.36 -9.62
N TYR A 93 -3.87 -8.96 -9.42
CA TYR A 93 -3.10 -9.17 -8.21
C TYR A 93 -2.63 -7.83 -7.66
N ASN A 94 -2.91 -7.58 -6.40
CA ASN A 94 -2.51 -6.37 -5.72
C ASN A 94 -1.17 -6.60 -4.99
N LEU A 95 -0.07 -6.15 -5.58
CA LEU A 95 1.23 -6.18 -4.92
C LEU A 95 1.30 -5.08 -3.86
N ARG A 96 1.65 -5.45 -2.64
CA ARG A 96 1.89 -4.54 -1.52
C ARG A 96 3.38 -4.49 -1.21
N GLY A 97 3.77 -3.56 -0.34
CA GLY A 97 5.09 -3.61 0.27
C GLY A 97 5.25 -4.85 1.16
N PHE A 98 6.47 -5.10 1.58
CA PHE A 98 6.77 -6.24 2.45
C PHE A 98 6.06 -6.12 3.79
N SER A 99 5.47 -7.22 4.26
CA SER A 99 5.05 -7.35 5.64
C SER A 99 6.27 -7.47 6.57
N PHE A 100 6.07 -7.25 7.86
CA PHE A 100 7.16 -7.47 8.82
C PHE A 100 7.66 -8.92 8.81
N ARG A 101 6.76 -9.89 8.62
CA ARG A 101 7.12 -11.30 8.44
C ARG A 101 8.05 -11.52 7.23
N GLU A 102 7.72 -10.92 6.08
CA GLU A 102 8.54 -11.05 4.87
C GLU A 102 9.89 -10.37 5.04
N PHE A 103 9.92 -9.20 5.67
CA PHE A 103 11.16 -8.52 6.03
C PHE A 103 12.05 -9.38 6.95
N LEU A 104 11.46 -10.02 7.99
CA LEU A 104 12.19 -10.95 8.85
C LEU A 104 12.74 -12.13 8.07
N ASN A 105 11.92 -12.77 7.22
CA ASN A 105 12.35 -13.90 6.41
C ASN A 105 13.53 -13.55 5.51
N LEU A 106 13.49 -12.38 4.86
CA LEU A 106 14.58 -11.91 4.00
C LEU A 106 15.83 -11.52 4.79
N SER A 107 15.66 -10.96 5.99
CA SER A 107 16.79 -10.52 6.82
C SER A 107 17.49 -11.67 7.52
N THR A 108 16.78 -12.76 7.83
CA THR A 108 17.29 -13.88 8.67
C THR A 108 17.44 -15.18 7.90
N GLY A 109 16.91 -15.29 6.68
CA GLY A 109 16.85 -16.54 5.92
C GLY A 109 15.79 -17.54 6.43
N LEU A 110 14.97 -17.16 7.40
CA LEU A 110 13.90 -18.01 7.94
C LEU A 110 12.70 -18.08 6.98
N GLN A 111 11.83 -19.04 7.22
CA GLN A 111 10.55 -19.19 6.51
C GLN A 111 9.39 -19.19 7.52
N LEU A 112 9.14 -18.03 8.11
CA LEU A 112 8.03 -17.81 9.04
C LEU A 112 6.71 -17.73 8.25
N ARG A 113 5.67 -18.38 8.76
CA ARG A 113 4.34 -18.39 8.12
C ARG A 113 3.51 -17.18 8.52
N SER A 114 2.50 -16.86 7.72
CA SER A 114 1.47 -15.88 8.06
C SER A 114 0.33 -16.49 8.89
N TYR A 115 -0.46 -15.63 9.52
CA TYR A 115 -1.60 -16.01 10.36
C TYR A 115 -2.80 -15.09 10.06
N THR A 116 -4.00 -15.61 10.17
CA THR A 116 -5.22 -14.79 10.11
C THR A 116 -5.39 -13.97 11.38
N LEU A 117 -6.14 -12.87 11.32
CA LEU A 117 -6.42 -12.03 12.49
C LEU A 117 -7.06 -12.82 13.62
N ASP A 118 -8.02 -13.70 13.32
CA ASP A 118 -8.68 -14.56 14.32
C ASP A 118 -7.69 -15.48 15.05
N LYS A 119 -6.71 -16.02 14.32
CA LYS A 119 -5.66 -16.85 14.93
C LYS A 119 -4.73 -16.02 15.82
N ILE A 120 -4.38 -14.80 15.40
CA ILE A 120 -3.59 -13.89 16.22
C ILE A 120 -4.37 -13.56 17.50
N ILE A 121 -5.65 -13.18 17.40
CA ILE A 121 -6.47 -12.85 18.56
C ILE A 121 -6.58 -14.03 19.53
N SER A 122 -6.86 -15.24 19.04
CA SER A 122 -7.13 -16.39 19.88
C SER A 122 -5.86 -17.06 20.44
N ASN A 123 -4.73 -17.01 19.71
CA ASN A 123 -3.54 -17.81 20.02
C ASN A 123 -2.23 -17.00 20.04
N HIS A 124 -2.29 -15.67 20.26
CA HIS A 124 -1.11 -14.79 20.18
C HIS A 124 0.06 -15.26 21.05
N GLN A 125 -0.22 -15.77 22.26
CA GLN A 125 0.83 -16.24 23.17
C GLN A 125 1.63 -17.41 22.57
N GLN A 126 0.94 -18.42 22.06
CA GLN A 126 1.59 -19.57 21.45
C GLN A 126 2.36 -19.15 20.18
N ILE A 127 1.73 -18.35 19.32
CA ILE A 127 2.34 -17.88 18.08
C ILE A 127 3.58 -17.02 18.37
N ALA A 128 3.48 -16.09 19.30
CA ALA A 128 4.60 -15.24 19.69
C ALA A 128 5.77 -16.10 20.26
N THR A 129 5.48 -17.06 21.12
CA THR A 129 6.48 -18.00 21.66
C THR A 129 7.16 -18.79 20.57
N GLU A 130 6.39 -19.34 19.59
CA GLU A 130 6.94 -20.10 18.45
C GLU A 130 7.90 -19.24 17.60
N ILE A 131 7.59 -17.96 17.41
CA ILE A 131 8.42 -17.03 16.64
C ILE A 131 9.67 -16.64 17.42
N ILE A 132 9.51 -16.24 18.69
CA ILE A 132 10.61 -15.80 19.55
C ILE A 132 11.66 -16.90 19.74
N ASN A 133 11.26 -18.15 19.79
CA ASN A 133 12.19 -19.29 19.86
C ASN A 133 13.07 -19.43 18.61
N LYS A 134 12.71 -18.78 17.49
CA LYS A 134 13.47 -18.82 16.23
C LYS A 134 14.24 -17.52 15.98
N VAL A 135 13.68 -16.40 16.35
CA VAL A 135 14.24 -15.06 16.13
C VAL A 135 13.63 -14.10 17.13
N ASN A 136 14.39 -13.10 17.60
CA ASN A 136 13.83 -12.01 18.40
C ASN A 136 13.21 -10.93 17.49
N PRO A 137 11.87 -10.85 17.32
CA PRO A 137 11.26 -9.90 16.38
C PRO A 137 11.53 -8.45 16.73
N ARG A 138 11.67 -8.11 18.01
CA ARG A 138 11.85 -6.72 18.46
C ARG A 138 13.17 -6.11 17.99
N GLU A 139 14.22 -6.92 17.82
CA GLU A 139 15.50 -6.44 17.26
C GLU A 139 15.38 -5.90 15.83
N TYR A 140 14.41 -6.41 15.09
CA TYR A 140 14.17 -6.06 13.69
C TYR A 140 13.02 -5.07 13.50
N PHE A 141 12.12 -4.96 14.48
CA PHE A 141 10.87 -4.23 14.31
C PHE A 141 11.09 -2.74 14.06
N GLN A 142 12.01 -2.10 14.79
CA GLN A 142 12.33 -0.70 14.56
C GLN A 142 12.94 -0.46 13.17
N ALA A 143 13.81 -1.36 12.71
CA ALA A 143 14.37 -1.29 11.37
C ALA A 143 13.29 -1.41 10.30
N TYR A 144 12.33 -2.33 10.49
CA TYR A 144 11.17 -2.46 9.61
C TYR A 144 10.30 -1.19 9.57
N LEU A 145 9.93 -0.65 10.72
CA LEU A 145 9.15 0.59 10.80
C LEU A 145 9.83 1.74 10.08
N HIS A 146 11.16 1.78 10.09
CA HIS A 146 11.95 2.81 9.44
C HIS A 146 12.11 2.58 7.92
N HIS A 147 12.43 1.36 7.47
CA HIS A 147 12.83 1.12 6.08
C HIS A 147 12.52 -0.29 5.54
N GLY A 148 11.65 -1.08 6.18
CA GLY A 148 11.39 -2.48 5.79
C GLY A 148 10.23 -2.70 4.84
N PHE A 149 9.40 -1.69 4.56
CA PHE A 149 8.18 -1.86 3.77
C PHE A 149 8.42 -1.91 2.26
N TYR A 150 9.34 -1.10 1.74
CA TYR A 150 9.65 -1.06 0.31
C TYR A 150 10.88 -1.92 -0.03
N PRO A 151 10.95 -2.52 -1.24
CA PRO A 151 12.05 -3.41 -1.62
C PRO A 151 13.42 -2.74 -1.65
N PHE A 152 13.49 -1.43 -1.61
CA PHE A 152 14.73 -0.64 -1.59
C PHE A 152 15.68 -0.99 -0.43
N PHE A 153 15.16 -1.60 0.66
CA PHE A 153 16.01 -2.04 1.76
C PHE A 153 16.98 -3.16 1.35
N LEU A 154 16.67 -3.91 0.29
CA LEU A 154 17.53 -4.96 -0.24
C LEU A 154 18.80 -4.38 -0.89
N ASP A 155 18.70 -3.17 -1.45
CA ASP A 155 19.81 -2.49 -2.10
C ASP A 155 20.83 -1.93 -1.08
N LYS A 156 20.44 -1.78 0.19
CA LYS A 156 21.24 -1.27 1.33
C LYS A 156 21.84 0.14 1.13
N VAL A 157 21.41 0.86 0.11
CA VAL A 157 21.90 2.21 -0.24
C VAL A 157 20.74 3.10 -0.68
N ASN A 158 20.83 4.39 -0.35
CA ASN A 158 19.92 5.44 -0.84
C ASN A 158 18.42 5.16 -0.65
N TYR A 159 18.03 4.45 0.42
CA TYR A 159 16.64 4.09 0.68
C TYR A 159 15.69 5.28 0.63
N SER A 160 15.99 6.33 1.42
CA SER A 160 15.13 7.53 1.50
C SER A 160 15.07 8.27 0.16
N GLU A 161 16.15 8.34 -0.59
CA GLU A 161 16.19 8.98 -1.90
C GLU A 161 15.34 8.20 -2.93
N ASN A 162 15.48 6.88 -2.96
CA ASN A 162 14.66 6.01 -3.83
C ASN A 162 13.18 6.10 -3.48
N LEU A 163 12.85 6.16 -2.19
CA LEU A 163 11.49 6.33 -1.74
C LEU A 163 10.92 7.70 -2.16
N LEU A 164 11.66 8.78 -1.96
CA LEU A 164 11.26 10.13 -2.40
C LEU A 164 11.06 10.21 -3.92
N LYS A 165 11.96 9.61 -4.71
CA LYS A 165 11.82 9.52 -6.17
C LYS A 165 10.53 8.78 -6.56
N ASN A 166 10.26 7.64 -5.92
CA ASN A 166 9.06 6.86 -6.18
C ASN A 166 7.78 7.65 -5.85
N MET A 167 7.75 8.32 -4.71
CA MET A 167 6.61 9.15 -4.29
C MET A 167 6.36 10.33 -5.24
N ASN A 168 7.43 11.03 -5.65
CA ASN A 168 7.31 12.09 -6.65
C ASN A 168 6.76 11.53 -7.96
N MET A 169 7.25 10.39 -8.43
CA MET A 169 6.75 9.75 -9.64
C MET A 169 5.26 9.41 -9.52
N MET A 170 4.80 8.90 -8.38
CA MET A 170 3.38 8.60 -8.15
C MET A 170 2.51 9.87 -8.22
N ILE A 171 2.99 11.00 -7.70
CA ILE A 171 2.22 12.26 -7.73
C ILE A 171 2.33 12.92 -9.11
N GLU A 172 3.54 13.03 -9.67
CA GLU A 172 3.82 13.78 -10.90
C GLU A 172 3.40 13.06 -12.18
N VAL A 173 3.39 11.75 -12.14
CA VAL A 173 3.10 10.91 -13.32
C VAL A 173 1.79 10.16 -13.13
N ASP A 174 1.72 9.28 -12.13
CA ASP A 174 0.62 8.32 -12.02
C ASP A 174 -0.72 9.04 -11.74
N ILE A 175 -0.76 9.91 -10.73
CA ILE A 175 -2.00 10.65 -10.39
C ILE A 175 -2.40 11.56 -11.55
N LEU A 176 -1.46 12.33 -12.13
CA LEU A 176 -1.80 13.25 -13.21
C LEU A 176 -2.33 12.53 -14.44
N LEU A 177 -1.66 11.45 -14.87
CA LEU A 177 -2.07 10.70 -16.08
C LEU A 177 -3.37 9.93 -15.84
N VAL A 178 -3.46 9.16 -14.77
CA VAL A 178 -4.62 8.26 -14.54
C VAL A 178 -5.87 9.06 -14.21
N LYS A 179 -5.76 10.18 -13.47
CA LYS A 179 -6.90 11.04 -13.10
C LYS A 179 -7.09 12.22 -14.06
N GLN A 180 -6.30 12.31 -15.14
CA GLN A 180 -6.37 13.37 -16.15
C GLN A 180 -6.35 14.77 -15.55
N ILE A 181 -5.43 15.01 -14.60
CA ILE A 181 -5.30 16.29 -13.89
C ILE A 181 -4.34 17.20 -14.67
N GLU A 182 -4.73 18.43 -14.87
CA GLU A 182 -3.86 19.44 -15.51
C GLU A 182 -2.61 19.72 -14.65
N LEU A 183 -1.47 19.85 -15.31
CA LEU A 183 -0.15 20.06 -14.69
C LEU A 183 -0.12 21.28 -13.73
N LYS A 184 -0.94 22.30 -14.01
CA LYS A 184 -1.05 23.50 -13.13
C LYS A 184 -1.47 23.19 -11.68
N TYR A 185 -2.11 22.02 -11.44
CA TYR A 185 -2.54 21.62 -10.11
C TYR A 185 -1.51 20.78 -9.36
N LEU A 186 -0.42 20.36 -10.02
CA LEU A 186 0.62 19.51 -9.41
C LEU A 186 1.19 20.11 -8.13
N ALA A 187 1.54 21.40 -8.17
CA ALA A 187 2.09 22.09 -7.00
C ALA A 187 1.12 22.07 -5.80
N LYS A 188 -0.18 22.21 -6.06
CA LYS A 188 -1.22 22.16 -5.02
C LYS A 188 -1.40 20.77 -4.43
N ILE A 189 -1.30 19.70 -5.25
CA ILE A 189 -1.36 18.32 -4.76
C ILE A 189 -0.14 18.01 -3.88
N LYS A 190 1.06 18.43 -4.27
CA LYS A 190 2.28 18.30 -3.47
C LYS A 190 2.18 19.07 -2.16
N GLN A 191 1.68 20.31 -2.20
CA GLN A 191 1.46 21.13 -1.02
C GLN A 191 0.43 20.49 -0.08
N LEU A 192 -0.69 19.98 -0.61
CA LEU A 192 -1.68 19.24 0.17
C LEU A 192 -1.06 18.03 0.87
N PHE A 193 -0.29 17.24 0.12
CA PHE A 193 0.38 16.09 0.69
C PHE A 193 1.36 16.48 1.82
N TYR A 194 2.16 17.53 1.60
CA TYR A 194 3.04 18.07 2.64
C TYR A 194 2.25 18.52 3.89
N MET A 195 1.15 19.23 3.72
CA MET A 195 0.30 19.65 4.85
C MET A 195 -0.27 18.47 5.63
N LEU A 196 -0.68 17.40 4.94
CA LEU A 196 -1.15 16.17 5.58
C LEU A 196 -0.03 15.46 6.34
N THR A 197 1.20 15.47 5.83
CA THR A 197 2.35 14.84 6.51
C THR A 197 2.79 15.61 7.75
N THR A 198 2.65 16.93 7.76
CA THR A 198 3.07 17.78 8.88
C THR A 198 1.99 17.97 9.95
N SER A 199 0.75 17.64 9.65
CA SER A 199 -0.37 17.76 10.61
C SER A 199 -0.43 16.65 11.65
N GLY A 200 0.45 15.65 11.58
CA GLY A 200 0.37 14.43 12.37
C GLY A 200 -0.89 13.62 12.06
N SER A 201 -1.22 12.65 12.92
CA SER A 201 -2.43 11.83 12.78
C SER A 201 -3.72 12.53 13.21
N SER A 202 -3.79 13.84 13.05
CA SER A 202 -4.93 14.67 13.44
C SER A 202 -6.13 14.52 12.49
N VAL A 203 -7.28 14.95 12.96
CA VAL A 203 -8.49 15.09 12.12
C VAL A 203 -8.24 16.19 11.07
N PRO A 204 -8.26 15.90 9.77
CA PRO A 204 -7.93 16.90 8.75
C PRO A 204 -8.95 18.05 8.78
N ASN A 205 -8.49 19.27 8.91
CA ASN A 205 -9.35 20.44 8.76
C ASN A 205 -9.49 20.80 7.27
N VAL A 206 -10.39 20.11 6.57
CA VAL A 206 -10.61 20.28 5.12
C VAL A 206 -10.93 21.72 4.73
N SER A 207 -11.60 22.49 5.61
CA SER A 207 -11.90 23.90 5.32
C SER A 207 -10.65 24.77 5.34
N GLN A 208 -9.77 24.54 6.31
CA GLN A 208 -8.48 25.24 6.39
C GLN A 208 -7.58 24.85 5.20
N LEU A 209 -7.46 23.55 4.91
CA LEU A 209 -6.71 23.07 3.74
C LEU A 209 -7.21 23.69 2.43
N ALA A 210 -8.53 23.80 2.27
CA ALA A 210 -9.16 24.42 1.10
C ALA A 210 -8.81 25.92 0.99
N GLN A 211 -8.85 26.63 2.11
CA GLN A 211 -8.49 28.05 2.17
C GLN A 211 -7.01 28.28 1.83
N GLU A 212 -6.10 27.52 2.45
CA GLU A 212 -4.65 27.66 2.24
C GLU A 212 -4.23 27.30 0.81
N LEU A 213 -4.90 26.32 0.20
CA LEU A 213 -4.63 25.92 -1.19
C LEU A 213 -5.38 26.76 -2.24
N GLY A 214 -6.29 27.64 -1.83
CA GLY A 214 -7.16 28.39 -2.74
C GLY A 214 -7.99 27.46 -3.62
N MET A 215 -8.63 26.43 -3.03
CA MET A 215 -9.41 25.41 -3.72
C MET A 215 -10.75 25.17 -3.03
N SER A 216 -11.68 24.51 -3.73
CA SER A 216 -12.93 24.08 -3.10
C SER A 216 -12.68 22.91 -2.13
N ARG A 217 -13.51 22.78 -1.09
CA ARG A 217 -13.47 21.64 -0.16
C ARG A 217 -13.66 20.31 -0.90
N ALA A 218 -14.52 20.26 -1.90
CA ALA A 218 -14.74 19.09 -2.72
C ALA A 218 -13.47 18.67 -3.48
N THR A 219 -12.77 19.64 -4.09
CA THR A 219 -11.51 19.39 -4.79
C THR A 219 -10.43 18.86 -3.86
N VAL A 220 -10.29 19.44 -2.65
CA VAL A 220 -9.35 18.95 -1.63
C VAL A 220 -9.67 17.51 -1.25
N MET A 221 -10.94 17.17 -1.01
CA MET A 221 -11.36 15.81 -0.70
C MET A 221 -11.03 14.83 -1.82
N HIS A 222 -11.24 15.20 -3.09
CA HIS A 222 -10.85 14.36 -4.23
C HIS A 222 -9.34 14.17 -4.29
N TYR A 223 -8.55 15.21 -4.04
CA TYR A 223 -7.08 15.07 -4.04
C TYR A 223 -6.57 14.19 -2.89
N ILE A 224 -7.17 14.28 -1.69
CA ILE A 224 -6.87 13.33 -0.61
C ILE A 224 -7.21 11.89 -1.06
N LYS A 225 -8.34 11.71 -1.76
CA LYS A 225 -8.73 10.39 -2.29
C LYS A 225 -7.73 9.87 -3.34
N TYR A 226 -7.22 10.73 -4.22
CA TYR A 226 -6.19 10.31 -5.19
C TYR A 226 -4.86 9.96 -4.51
N LEU A 227 -4.49 10.68 -3.44
CA LEU A 227 -3.33 10.33 -2.62
C LEU A 227 -3.52 8.97 -1.90
N GLU A 228 -4.75 8.64 -1.48
CA GLU A 228 -5.08 7.33 -0.92
C GLU A 228 -4.97 6.22 -1.97
N GLU A 229 -5.55 6.43 -3.15
CA GLU A 229 -5.44 5.49 -4.27
C GLU A 229 -3.99 5.27 -4.70
N ALA A 230 -3.15 6.32 -4.62
CA ALA A 230 -1.71 6.25 -4.84
C ALA A 230 -0.93 5.59 -3.69
N ARG A 231 -1.62 5.17 -2.62
CA ARG A 231 -1.00 4.58 -1.42
C ARG A 231 0.02 5.48 -0.73
N LEU A 232 -0.26 6.76 -0.71
CA LEU A 232 0.51 7.76 0.03
C LEU A 232 -0.11 8.06 1.38
N VAL A 233 -1.44 8.00 1.47
CA VAL A 233 -2.20 8.16 2.72
C VAL A 233 -3.25 7.05 2.88
N ASN A 234 -3.83 6.94 4.06
CA ASN A 234 -5.00 6.12 4.39
C ASN A 234 -6.07 7.02 4.99
N MET A 235 -7.27 7.02 4.41
CA MET A 235 -8.44 7.74 4.92
C MET A 235 -9.24 6.84 5.86
N ILE A 236 -9.22 7.13 7.16
CA ILE A 236 -9.94 6.34 8.16
C ILE A 236 -11.25 7.03 8.51
N TYR A 237 -12.34 6.32 8.33
CA TYR A 237 -13.70 6.80 8.57
C TYR A 237 -14.26 6.27 9.88
N GLY A 238 -15.28 6.94 10.42
CA GLY A 238 -16.14 6.36 11.45
C GLY A 238 -16.95 5.19 10.91
N LYS A 239 -17.54 4.40 11.80
CA LYS A 239 -18.40 3.28 11.39
C LYS A 239 -19.58 3.79 10.52
N GLY A 240 -19.75 3.18 9.35
CA GLY A 240 -20.82 3.54 8.39
C GLY A 240 -20.56 4.81 7.57
N ASP A 241 -19.40 5.44 7.73
CA ASP A 241 -18.98 6.57 6.92
C ASP A 241 -18.00 6.13 5.82
N GLU A 242 -18.05 6.83 4.68
CA GLU A 242 -17.17 6.61 3.54
C GLU A 242 -17.05 7.87 2.69
N PHE A 243 -16.14 7.86 1.69
CA PHE A 243 -16.06 8.94 0.71
C PHE A 243 -17.43 9.13 -0.01
N PRO A 244 -17.89 10.39 -0.24
CA PRO A 244 -17.19 11.66 -0.12
C PRO A 244 -17.26 12.35 1.24
N LYS A 245 -17.74 11.68 2.30
CA LYS A 245 -17.72 12.27 3.63
C LYS A 245 -16.28 12.56 4.09
N LYS A 246 -16.14 13.51 5.00
CA LYS A 246 -14.85 13.84 5.61
C LYS A 246 -14.36 12.65 6.43
N PRO A 247 -13.11 12.19 6.25
CA PRO A 247 -12.55 11.13 7.08
C PRO A 247 -12.35 11.60 8.53
N ALA A 248 -12.50 10.67 9.46
CA ALA A 248 -12.21 10.93 10.86
C ALA A 248 -10.71 11.14 11.11
N ARG A 249 -9.86 10.48 10.31
CA ARG A 249 -8.40 10.65 10.34
C ARG A 249 -7.81 10.42 8.95
N VAL A 250 -6.64 11.03 8.72
CA VAL A 250 -5.79 10.73 7.57
C VAL A 250 -4.41 10.36 8.13
N LEU A 251 -3.97 9.14 7.87
CA LEU A 251 -2.64 8.64 8.23
C LEU A 251 -1.79 8.52 6.98
N LEU A 252 -0.47 8.59 7.09
CA LEU A 252 0.40 8.15 6.00
C LEU A 252 0.17 6.66 5.73
N HIS A 253 0.42 6.22 4.49
CA HIS A 253 0.12 4.84 4.10
C HIS A 253 0.92 3.82 4.90
N ASN A 254 2.19 4.13 5.20
CA ASN A 254 3.06 3.28 6.03
C ASN A 254 4.09 4.12 6.78
N SER A 255 4.71 3.53 7.80
CA SER A 255 5.67 4.21 8.66
C SER A 255 6.95 4.67 7.96
N ASN A 256 7.39 3.97 6.90
CA ASN A 256 8.61 4.35 6.18
C ASN A 256 8.46 5.71 5.48
N LEU A 257 7.25 6.08 5.04
CA LEU A 257 6.96 7.41 4.52
C LEU A 257 7.20 8.48 5.58
N MET A 258 6.81 8.22 6.84
CA MET A 258 7.01 9.16 7.94
C MET A 258 8.50 9.49 8.12
N TYR A 259 9.34 8.47 8.22
CA TYR A 259 10.79 8.66 8.40
C TYR A 259 11.50 9.32 7.22
N SER A 260 10.96 9.16 6.00
CA SER A 260 11.55 9.76 4.80
C SER A 260 11.20 11.23 4.61
N PHE A 261 10.03 11.69 5.10
CA PHE A 261 9.61 13.06 4.92
C PHE A 261 10.12 14.01 5.99
N TYR A 262 9.97 13.64 7.26
CA TYR A 262 10.29 14.56 8.34
C TYR A 262 10.59 13.83 9.65
N PRO A 263 11.80 13.28 9.82
CA PRO A 263 12.16 12.38 10.93
C PRO A 263 11.96 12.97 12.34
N ARG A 264 11.73 14.28 12.47
CA ARG A 264 11.67 14.98 13.76
C ARG A 264 10.26 15.39 14.21
N CYS A 265 9.23 15.15 13.41
CA CYS A 265 7.88 15.68 13.68
C CYS A 265 6.83 14.63 14.00
N PHE A 266 7.18 13.34 14.01
CA PHE A 266 6.21 12.29 14.31
C PHE A 266 6.34 11.85 15.76
N ASP A 267 5.20 11.74 16.41
CA ASP A 267 5.09 11.04 17.68
C ASP A 267 5.29 9.53 17.41
N GLU A 268 5.99 8.84 18.32
CA GLU A 268 6.16 7.38 18.23
C GLU A 268 4.81 6.67 18.12
N HIS A 269 3.80 7.19 18.82
CA HIS A 269 2.45 6.67 18.77
C HIS A 269 1.82 6.72 17.36
N ASP A 270 2.04 7.78 16.61
CA ASP A 270 1.58 7.91 15.21
C ASP A 270 2.20 6.85 14.30
N VAL A 271 3.48 6.51 14.53
CA VAL A 271 4.19 5.44 13.80
C VAL A 271 3.53 4.09 14.06
N LEU A 272 3.21 3.79 15.33
CA LEU A 272 2.58 2.53 15.74
C LEU A 272 1.17 2.39 15.15
N GLU A 273 0.36 3.46 15.20
CA GLU A 273 -0.97 3.49 14.59
C GLU A 273 -0.92 3.30 13.08
N THR A 274 0.02 3.98 12.41
CA THR A 274 0.23 3.85 10.97
C THR A 274 0.59 2.42 10.58
N PHE A 275 1.49 1.79 11.34
CA PHE A 275 1.85 0.38 11.13
C PHE A 275 0.64 -0.53 11.32
N PHE A 276 -0.08 -0.39 12.43
CA PHE A 276 -1.26 -1.21 12.75
C PHE A 276 -2.33 -1.10 11.66
N CYS A 277 -2.68 0.11 11.27
CA CYS A 277 -3.68 0.33 10.22
C CYS A 277 -3.22 -0.23 8.87
N ASN A 278 -1.96 -0.02 8.48
CA ASN A 278 -1.42 -0.51 7.22
C ASN A 278 -1.46 -2.05 7.11
N THR A 279 -1.12 -2.75 8.18
CA THR A 279 -1.11 -4.22 8.19
C THR A 279 -2.50 -4.83 8.07
N LEU A 280 -3.51 -4.20 8.68
CA LEU A 280 -4.90 -4.65 8.63
C LEU A 280 -5.61 -4.29 7.33
N TRP A 281 -5.27 -3.16 6.71
CA TRP A 281 -5.96 -2.63 5.51
C TRP A 281 -5.97 -3.57 4.30
N LYS A 282 -5.19 -4.62 4.32
CA LYS A 282 -5.17 -5.61 3.25
C LYS A 282 -6.49 -6.38 3.14
N ASP A 283 -6.94 -6.92 4.27
CA ASP A 283 -8.02 -7.89 4.31
C ASP A 283 -9.14 -7.49 5.29
N HIS A 284 -8.98 -6.37 6.00
CA HIS A 284 -9.88 -5.91 7.05
C HIS A 284 -10.29 -4.45 6.86
N LYS A 285 -11.52 -4.13 7.25
CA LYS A 285 -12.01 -2.76 7.31
C LYS A 285 -11.57 -2.12 8.63
N VAL A 286 -10.85 -1.01 8.54
CA VAL A 286 -10.38 -0.25 9.69
C VAL A 286 -11.21 1.01 9.85
N ASN A 287 -11.95 1.12 10.96
CA ASN A 287 -12.75 2.30 11.28
C ASN A 287 -12.21 2.99 12.54
N LYS A 288 -12.39 4.31 12.61
CA LYS A 288 -12.16 5.07 13.83
C LYS A 288 -13.23 4.75 14.85
N HIS A 289 -12.84 4.49 16.10
CA HIS A 289 -13.75 4.22 17.20
C HIS A 289 -13.33 4.98 18.45
N GLY A 290 -14.29 5.56 19.18
CA GLY A 290 -14.03 6.21 20.46
C GLY A 290 -12.89 7.24 20.43
N ASN A 291 -11.96 7.13 21.38
CA ASN A 291 -10.83 8.05 21.56
C ASN A 291 -9.74 7.90 20.49
N LEU A 292 -8.73 8.80 20.49
CA LEU A 292 -7.72 8.92 19.44
C LEU A 292 -7.05 7.59 19.06
N CYS A 293 -6.71 6.76 20.00
CA CYS A 293 -5.94 5.53 19.81
C CYS A 293 -6.79 4.26 19.61
N SER A 294 -8.09 4.40 19.31
CA SER A 294 -9.02 3.27 19.19
C SER A 294 -9.50 3.08 17.77
N PHE A 295 -9.47 1.82 17.32
CA PHE A 295 -9.93 1.38 16.01
C PHE A 295 -10.94 0.25 16.17
N LEU A 296 -11.91 0.22 15.28
CA LEU A 296 -12.88 -0.86 15.15
C LEU A 296 -12.57 -1.63 13.87
N ILE A 297 -12.24 -2.89 14.00
CA ILE A 297 -11.88 -3.75 12.88
C ILE A 297 -13.08 -4.59 12.49
N ASP A 298 -13.40 -4.59 11.17
CA ASP A 298 -14.55 -5.27 10.58
C ASP A 298 -15.89 -4.94 11.26
N GLU A 299 -15.96 -3.73 11.85
CA GLU A 299 -17.10 -3.22 12.61
C GLU A 299 -17.46 -4.04 13.86
N GLN A 300 -16.57 -4.93 14.31
CA GLN A 300 -16.81 -5.91 15.38
C GLN A 300 -15.80 -5.83 16.52
N VAL A 301 -14.50 -5.77 16.22
CA VAL A 301 -13.45 -5.91 17.23
C VAL A 301 -12.79 -4.56 17.51
N GLU A 302 -12.88 -4.08 18.76
CA GLU A 302 -12.21 -2.86 19.19
C GLU A 302 -10.76 -3.15 19.56
N PHE A 303 -9.83 -2.41 18.94
CA PHE A 303 -8.41 -2.39 19.30
C PHE A 303 -7.99 -1.02 19.81
N LYS A 304 -7.08 -1.04 20.80
CA LYS A 304 -6.36 0.14 21.28
C LYS A 304 -4.88 -0.09 21.12
N ILE A 305 -4.17 0.96 20.70
CA ILE A 305 -2.72 0.90 20.57
C ILE A 305 -2.09 1.45 21.83
N ALA A 306 -1.09 0.76 22.37
CA ALA A 306 -0.37 1.13 23.56
C ALA A 306 1.14 0.90 23.39
N GLU A 307 1.96 1.77 23.94
CA GLU A 307 3.42 1.62 23.95
C GLU A 307 3.87 0.53 24.92
N HIS A 308 3.28 0.51 26.09
CA HIS A 308 3.64 -0.41 27.18
C HIS A 308 2.46 -1.25 27.63
N SER A 309 2.75 -2.43 28.17
CA SER A 309 1.76 -3.23 28.87
C SER A 309 1.17 -2.46 30.06
N THR A 310 -0.13 -2.32 30.09
CA THR A 310 -0.86 -1.65 31.16
C THR A 310 -1.55 -2.68 32.06
N LYS A 311 -1.65 -2.40 33.36
CA LYS A 311 -2.51 -3.18 34.25
C LYS A 311 -3.97 -2.94 33.86
N LEU A 312 -4.51 -3.80 33.00
CA LEU A 312 -5.89 -3.70 32.53
C LEU A 312 -6.86 -4.12 33.64
N LYS A 313 -7.95 -3.36 33.79
CA LYS A 313 -9.09 -3.84 34.56
C LYS A 313 -9.66 -5.06 33.83
N SER A 314 -9.84 -6.17 34.50
CA SER A 314 -10.27 -7.47 33.98
C SER A 314 -11.62 -7.48 33.21
N LYS A 315 -12.30 -6.35 33.07
CA LYS A 315 -13.58 -6.15 32.38
C LYS A 315 -13.47 -5.37 31.05
N ALA A 316 -12.25 -5.05 30.57
CA ALA A 316 -12.10 -4.34 29.29
C ALA A 316 -12.49 -5.26 28.14
N LYS A 317 -13.49 -4.86 27.33
CA LYS A 317 -13.90 -5.59 26.10
C LYS A 317 -12.94 -5.36 24.94
N ALA A 318 -12.13 -4.30 24.98
CA ALA A 318 -11.19 -3.95 23.92
C ALA A 318 -9.92 -4.80 24.01
N LEU A 319 -9.36 -5.14 22.86
CA LEU A 319 -8.02 -5.72 22.71
C LEU A 319 -6.97 -4.61 22.65
N TYR A 320 -5.75 -4.91 23.03
CA TYR A 320 -4.65 -3.95 23.01
C TYR A 320 -3.52 -4.48 22.13
N ALA A 321 -3.11 -3.70 21.15
CA ALA A 321 -1.90 -3.92 20.39
C ALA A 321 -0.75 -3.16 21.07
N VAL A 322 0.17 -3.90 21.70
CA VAL A 322 1.19 -3.34 22.62
C VAL A 322 2.57 -3.39 21.97
N ASN A 323 3.25 -2.23 21.85
CA ASN A 323 4.55 -2.14 21.21
C ASN A 323 5.65 -2.84 22.02
N GLN A 324 5.84 -2.46 23.28
CA GLN A 324 6.88 -3.04 24.13
C GLN A 324 6.38 -4.31 24.84
N CYS A 325 6.03 -5.32 24.02
CA CYS A 325 5.50 -6.58 24.47
C CYS A 325 6.04 -7.72 23.61
N ASP A 326 6.62 -8.74 24.25
CA ASP A 326 7.18 -9.90 23.55
C ASP A 326 6.10 -10.95 23.23
N ILE A 327 5.36 -11.42 24.25
CA ILE A 327 4.38 -12.51 24.09
C ILE A 327 2.94 -12.00 24.28
N GLY A 328 2.71 -11.07 25.19
CA GLY A 328 1.38 -10.61 25.57
C GLY A 328 0.68 -11.52 26.58
N GLU A 329 -0.38 -11.01 27.20
CA GLU A 329 -1.21 -11.75 28.14
C GLU A 329 -2.67 -11.25 28.08
N GLY A 330 -3.61 -12.18 28.08
CA GLY A 330 -5.04 -11.87 28.04
C GLY A 330 -5.43 -11.05 26.82
N ASN A 331 -5.84 -9.79 27.01
CA ASN A 331 -6.25 -8.88 25.94
C ASN A 331 -5.07 -8.10 25.30
N GLN A 332 -3.84 -8.32 25.74
CA GLN A 332 -2.67 -7.62 25.26
C GLN A 332 -1.94 -8.49 24.24
N ILE A 333 -1.87 -8.03 23.01
CA ILE A 333 -1.27 -8.71 21.87
C ILE A 333 -0.04 -7.92 21.44
N PRO A 334 1.12 -8.55 21.20
CA PRO A 334 2.29 -7.85 20.70
C PRO A 334 1.98 -7.14 19.38
N LEU A 335 2.27 -5.84 19.27
CA LEU A 335 2.00 -5.06 18.07
C LEU A 335 2.73 -5.63 16.85
N TRP A 336 3.98 -6.07 17.00
CA TRP A 336 4.78 -6.64 15.91
C TRP A 336 4.11 -7.88 15.26
N LEU A 337 3.27 -8.60 16.04
CA LEU A 337 2.59 -9.81 15.56
C LEU A 337 1.58 -9.53 14.44
N PHE A 338 1.00 -8.33 14.40
CA PHE A 338 0.12 -7.92 13.29
C PHE A 338 0.86 -7.84 11.96
N GLY A 339 2.17 -7.67 11.95
CA GLY A 339 3.00 -7.77 10.76
C GLY A 339 3.13 -9.18 10.17
N PHE A 340 2.44 -10.17 10.75
CA PHE A 340 2.34 -11.55 10.26
C PHE A 340 1.00 -11.89 9.60
N LEU A 341 0.14 -10.90 9.38
CA LEU A 341 -1.16 -11.09 8.74
C LEU A 341 -1.04 -11.55 7.27
N TYR A 342 0.08 -11.24 6.60
CA TYR A 342 0.33 -11.70 5.22
C TYR A 342 1.81 -11.96 4.95
#